data_04ca5650a988580c04b2e1bc280b4f0c
#
_entry.id   04ca5650a988580c04b2e1bc280b4f0c
#
_cell.length_a   1.000
_cell.length_b   1.000
_cell.length_c   1.000
_cell.angle_alpha   90.00
_cell.angle_beta   90.00
_cell.angle_gamma   90.00
#
_symmetry.space_group_name_H-M   'P 1'
#
loop_
_entity.id
_entity.type
_entity.pdbx_description
1 polymer ?
#
loop_
_entity_poly.entity_id
_entity_poly.type
_entity_poly.pdbx_seq_one_letter_code
_entity_poly.pdbx_strand_id
1 'polypeptide(L)'
;MSEIPPEVDLLVLGAGAGGMTAALTAAVLGLRVLLIEKTELVGGTSARAAGSVWVPNSRHSPPGEDSFEKALTYLQQAVGNRLDTDRATAFLHTAPEMVDFLEDNAAVRFRAYPYHPDYLAVLEGATLRGRVLEPVPFDAAVLGPRFRDLRPPLPEFMLFGGMMVDRTDIGHLMGATRKISSFRHAIRLLARYGTDRLRHRRGARLVMGNALVGRLYHSLLQRNVPVLLSTQVTSITLDDGRVTGAIVKRGAATSEIRARAGIVLATGGFSRHPDLRRRLLPASLDESSPVVESATADGFHLAERVGGHLAEHDSNSFWAPVSRRRRADGSMAVFPHFVLDRGKPGALAIDPAGRRFVNEATSYHLFGEALFATLSTFPQGTCHLICDDTFIEKYGLGMVRPRRMNLRAAIGDGYVVTAKTLDDLARRLHVPADALSGTVARHNRFAETGKDEEFGKGEDAYQRHLGDPAHGPNPCIGPIAKPPLYALGIHPGDIGASAGLACDASARVRDTNGAPIDGLYACGNDMESIMAGRYPGPGITLGPAMTFGFIAARHAHRTLRRGKGEAGGSS
;
A
#
# COMPACT_ATOMS: atom_id res chain seq x y z
N MET A 1 16.97 -2.47 -28.66
CA MET A 1 15.54 -2.49 -28.20
C MET A 1 15.06 -3.91 -28.41
N SER A 2 14.54 -4.58 -27.38
CA SER A 2 13.95 -5.92 -27.55
C SER A 2 12.77 -5.82 -28.53
N GLU A 3 12.73 -6.72 -29.49
CA GLU A 3 11.66 -6.87 -30.47
C GLU A 3 10.36 -7.26 -29.77
N ILE A 4 9.22 -6.74 -30.23
CA ILE A 4 7.91 -7.08 -29.68
C ILE A 4 7.51 -8.42 -30.31
N PRO A 5 7.31 -9.50 -29.52
CA PRO A 5 6.91 -10.78 -30.08
C PRO A 5 5.48 -10.68 -30.63
N PRO A 6 5.21 -11.23 -31.84
CA PRO A 6 3.88 -11.17 -32.43
C PRO A 6 2.86 -12.06 -31.71
N GLU A 7 3.34 -13.07 -30.99
CA GLU A 7 2.49 -14.01 -30.25
C GLU A 7 3.12 -14.44 -28.93
N VAL A 8 2.28 -14.50 -27.89
CA VAL A 8 2.60 -15.06 -26.58
C VAL A 8 1.46 -15.96 -26.10
N ASP A 9 1.68 -16.69 -25.01
CA ASP A 9 0.59 -17.44 -24.39
C ASP A 9 -0.23 -16.53 -23.46
N LEU A 10 0.45 -15.73 -22.62
CA LEU A 10 -0.21 -14.79 -21.71
C LEU A 10 0.42 -13.40 -21.82
N LEU A 11 -0.42 -12.38 -22.00
CA LEU A 11 -0.02 -10.97 -21.95
C LEU A 11 -0.41 -10.38 -20.61
N VAL A 12 0.54 -9.73 -19.92
CA VAL A 12 0.28 -9.09 -18.62
C VAL A 12 0.52 -7.58 -18.72
N LEU A 13 -0.45 -6.78 -18.31
CA LEU A 13 -0.41 -5.32 -18.39
C LEU A 13 -0.23 -4.72 -16.99
N GLY A 14 0.94 -4.11 -16.77
CA GLY A 14 1.33 -3.46 -15.52
C GLY A 14 2.34 -4.28 -14.71
N ALA A 15 3.47 -3.63 -14.39
CA ALA A 15 4.58 -4.22 -13.64
C ALA A 15 4.52 -3.90 -12.13
N GLY A 16 3.32 -3.87 -11.53
CA GLY A 16 3.11 -3.90 -10.09
C GLY A 16 3.26 -5.31 -9.50
N ALA A 17 3.11 -5.46 -8.18
CA ALA A 17 3.27 -6.77 -7.53
C ALA A 17 2.30 -7.83 -8.07
N GLY A 18 1.02 -7.48 -8.32
CA GLY A 18 0.03 -8.41 -8.88
C GLY A 18 0.41 -8.87 -10.29
N GLY A 19 0.71 -7.93 -11.19
CA GLY A 19 1.10 -8.26 -12.58
C GLY A 19 2.40 -9.05 -12.65
N MET A 20 3.42 -8.67 -11.87
CA MET A 20 4.67 -9.46 -11.83
C MET A 20 4.46 -10.85 -11.22
N THR A 21 3.55 -11.02 -10.25
CA THR A 21 3.19 -12.34 -9.73
C THR A 21 2.49 -13.18 -10.80
N ALA A 22 1.54 -12.60 -11.55
CA ALA A 22 0.89 -13.28 -12.64
C ALA A 22 1.88 -13.74 -13.73
N ALA A 23 2.75 -12.82 -14.17
CA ALA A 23 3.77 -13.10 -15.18
C ALA A 23 4.76 -14.18 -14.72
N LEU A 24 5.22 -14.09 -13.47
CA LEU A 24 6.16 -15.06 -12.90
C LEU A 24 5.53 -16.44 -12.75
N THR A 25 4.30 -16.51 -12.25
CA THR A 25 3.55 -17.76 -12.12
C THR A 25 3.36 -18.43 -13.48
N ALA A 26 2.92 -17.69 -14.48
CA ALA A 26 2.74 -18.19 -15.83
C ALA A 26 4.05 -18.72 -16.45
N ALA A 27 5.15 -18.00 -16.25
CA ALA A 27 6.48 -18.43 -16.73
C ALA A 27 6.96 -19.71 -16.02
N VAL A 28 6.74 -19.84 -14.70
CA VAL A 28 7.05 -21.08 -13.96
C VAL A 28 6.22 -22.27 -14.47
N LEU A 29 4.98 -22.02 -14.86
CA LEU A 29 4.09 -23.03 -15.46
C LEU A 29 4.42 -23.35 -16.94
N GLY A 30 5.43 -22.72 -17.52
CA GLY A 30 5.93 -22.97 -18.87
C GLY A 30 5.18 -22.21 -19.98
N LEU A 31 4.41 -21.17 -19.66
CA LEU A 31 3.80 -20.31 -20.67
C LEU A 31 4.83 -19.30 -21.21
N ARG A 32 4.69 -18.95 -22.50
CA ARG A 32 5.38 -17.78 -23.10
C ARG A 32 4.65 -16.53 -22.64
N VAL A 33 5.32 -15.71 -21.84
CA VAL A 33 4.73 -14.53 -21.19
C VAL A 33 5.40 -13.27 -21.69
N LEU A 34 4.62 -12.21 -21.87
CA LEU A 34 5.11 -10.86 -22.05
C LEU A 34 4.49 -9.96 -20.98
N LEU A 35 5.33 -9.21 -20.27
CA LEU A 35 4.92 -8.17 -19.33
C LEU A 35 5.13 -6.80 -19.94
N ILE A 36 4.07 -5.99 -19.97
CA ILE A 36 4.09 -4.61 -20.50
C ILE A 36 3.89 -3.61 -19.38
N GLU A 37 4.73 -2.59 -19.33
CA GLU A 37 4.62 -1.45 -18.41
C GLU A 37 4.65 -0.14 -19.21
N LYS A 38 3.67 0.73 -19.00
CA LYS A 38 3.56 1.98 -19.75
C LYS A 38 4.61 3.02 -19.37
N THR A 39 5.14 2.94 -18.16
CA THR A 39 6.19 3.84 -17.65
C THR A 39 7.59 3.28 -17.92
N GLU A 40 8.59 4.09 -17.67
CA GLU A 40 10.00 3.70 -17.74
C GLU A 40 10.45 2.81 -16.57
N LEU A 41 9.60 2.61 -15.54
CA LEU A 41 9.97 1.99 -14.28
C LEU A 41 8.98 0.90 -13.87
N VAL A 42 9.51 -0.27 -13.49
CA VAL A 42 8.73 -1.34 -12.88
C VAL A 42 8.41 -1.03 -11.41
N GLY A 43 7.32 -1.61 -10.91
CA GLY A 43 6.96 -1.62 -9.50
C GLY A 43 5.67 -0.89 -9.16
N GLY A 44 5.24 0.07 -9.98
CA GLY A 44 4.00 0.80 -9.71
C GLY A 44 3.92 1.34 -8.28
N THR A 45 2.73 1.39 -7.71
CA THR A 45 2.50 1.79 -6.30
C THR A 45 3.09 0.78 -5.31
N SER A 46 3.23 -0.49 -5.69
CA SER A 46 3.83 -1.54 -4.84
C SER A 46 5.26 -1.20 -4.42
N ALA A 47 6.03 -0.50 -5.27
CA ALA A 47 7.39 -0.05 -4.93
C ALA A 47 7.41 1.07 -3.88
N ARG A 48 6.34 1.83 -3.72
CA ARG A 48 6.18 2.92 -2.74
C ARG A 48 5.53 2.45 -1.42
N ALA A 49 4.93 1.26 -1.42
CA ALA A 49 4.22 0.69 -0.28
C ALA A 49 5.16 0.17 0.82
N ALA A 50 4.62 -0.07 2.02
CA ALA A 50 5.33 -0.75 3.10
C ALA A 50 5.71 -2.21 2.75
N GLY A 51 5.07 -2.79 1.73
CA GLY A 51 5.39 -4.13 1.24
C GLY A 51 4.79 -5.26 2.06
N SER A 52 3.99 -4.95 3.07
CA SER A 52 3.25 -5.97 3.83
C SER A 52 2.27 -6.70 2.92
N VAL A 53 2.19 -8.02 3.10
CA VAL A 53 1.28 -8.93 2.41
C VAL A 53 0.46 -9.66 3.45
N TRP A 54 -0.88 -9.51 3.42
CA TRP A 54 -1.78 -10.17 4.35
C TRP A 54 -2.13 -11.56 3.81
N VAL A 55 -1.64 -12.61 4.48
CA VAL A 55 -1.81 -14.00 4.08
C VAL A 55 -2.12 -14.86 5.30
N PRO A 56 -3.40 -15.05 5.62
CA PRO A 56 -3.81 -15.94 6.70
C PRO A 56 -3.33 -17.37 6.49
N ASN A 57 -3.06 -18.06 7.57
CA ASN A 57 -2.73 -19.48 7.60
C ASN A 57 -1.59 -19.91 6.66
N SER A 58 -0.60 -19.03 6.45
CA SER A 58 0.59 -19.33 5.65
C SER A 58 1.60 -20.19 6.42
N ARG A 59 2.60 -20.75 5.72
CA ARG A 59 3.75 -21.46 6.35
C ARG A 59 4.50 -20.62 7.38
N HIS A 60 4.35 -19.30 7.36
CA HIS A 60 4.96 -18.37 8.30
C HIS A 60 4.08 -18.07 9.53
N SER A 61 2.83 -18.54 9.54
CA SER A 61 1.95 -18.41 10.69
C SER A 61 2.40 -19.38 11.79
N PRO A 62 2.41 -18.95 13.08
CA PRO A 62 2.69 -19.87 14.17
C PRO A 62 1.68 -21.03 14.18
N PRO A 63 2.13 -22.27 14.41
CA PRO A 63 1.25 -23.44 14.38
C PRO A 63 0.06 -23.29 15.32
N GLY A 64 -1.16 -23.55 14.81
CA GLY A 64 -2.41 -23.53 15.59
C GLY A 64 -2.94 -22.13 15.95
N GLU A 65 -2.27 -21.04 15.58
CA GLU A 65 -2.73 -19.68 15.89
C GLU A 65 -3.71 -19.12 14.85
N ASP A 66 -3.70 -19.65 13.63
CA ASP A 66 -4.59 -19.22 12.54
C ASP A 66 -5.15 -20.40 11.76
N SER A 67 -6.32 -20.21 11.13
CA SER A 67 -6.95 -21.20 10.25
C SER A 67 -7.78 -20.48 9.19
N PHE A 68 -8.24 -21.25 8.19
CA PHE A 68 -9.17 -20.77 7.18
C PHE A 68 -10.47 -20.23 7.83
N GLU A 69 -11.08 -21.00 8.73
CA GLU A 69 -12.34 -20.65 9.41
C GLU A 69 -12.19 -19.37 10.23
N LYS A 70 -11.08 -19.26 10.97
CA LYS A 70 -10.78 -18.09 11.77
C LYS A 70 -10.61 -16.83 10.90
N ALA A 71 -9.93 -16.94 9.78
CA ALA A 71 -9.74 -15.87 8.84
C ALA A 71 -11.04 -15.47 8.12
N LEU A 72 -11.87 -16.46 7.75
CA LEU A 72 -13.18 -16.22 7.12
C LEU A 72 -14.13 -15.51 8.10
N THR A 73 -14.22 -15.98 9.35
CA THR A 73 -15.01 -15.34 10.42
C THR A 73 -14.59 -13.88 10.59
N TYR A 74 -13.29 -13.61 10.64
CA TYR A 74 -12.76 -12.26 10.73
C TYR A 74 -13.19 -11.37 9.55
N LEU A 75 -13.07 -11.87 8.31
CA LEU A 75 -13.49 -11.12 7.12
C LEU A 75 -15.01 -10.91 7.08
N GLN A 76 -15.81 -11.90 7.48
CA GLN A 76 -17.27 -11.76 7.56
C GLN A 76 -17.68 -10.64 8.53
N GLN A 77 -17.04 -10.54 9.67
CA GLN A 77 -17.30 -9.45 10.62
C GLN A 77 -16.75 -8.09 10.15
N ALA A 78 -15.55 -8.07 9.57
CA ALA A 78 -14.89 -6.83 9.14
C ALA A 78 -15.53 -6.19 7.90
N VAL A 79 -15.98 -7.00 6.96
CA VAL A 79 -16.56 -6.56 5.67
C VAL A 79 -18.09 -6.57 5.71
N GLY A 80 -18.68 -7.48 6.49
CA GLY A 80 -20.13 -7.60 6.66
C GLY A 80 -20.82 -8.21 5.43
N ASN A 81 -22.05 -7.78 5.18
CA ASN A 81 -22.93 -8.28 4.11
C ASN A 81 -22.42 -8.01 2.68
N ARG A 82 -21.32 -7.28 2.54
CA ARG A 82 -20.68 -6.98 1.24
C ARG A 82 -19.58 -7.96 0.87
N LEU A 83 -19.24 -8.87 1.76
CA LEU A 83 -18.22 -9.88 1.48
C LEU A 83 -18.69 -10.80 0.37
N ASP A 84 -18.01 -10.78 -0.77
CA ASP A 84 -18.14 -11.83 -1.78
C ASP A 84 -17.48 -13.09 -1.25
N THR A 85 -18.30 -14.02 -0.76
CA THR A 85 -17.83 -15.24 -0.08
C THR A 85 -17.03 -16.14 -1.02
N ASP A 86 -17.38 -16.20 -2.31
CA ASP A 86 -16.67 -17.05 -3.28
C ASP A 86 -15.25 -16.53 -3.52
N ARG A 87 -15.11 -15.23 -3.74
CA ARG A 87 -13.78 -14.60 -3.91
C ARG A 87 -12.97 -14.61 -2.63
N ALA A 88 -13.60 -14.36 -1.47
CA ALA A 88 -12.93 -14.43 -0.18
C ALA A 88 -12.41 -15.85 0.10
N THR A 89 -13.23 -16.87 -0.17
CA THR A 89 -12.85 -18.29 -0.04
C THR A 89 -11.71 -18.65 -0.99
N ALA A 90 -11.79 -18.24 -2.26
CA ALA A 90 -10.71 -18.44 -3.23
C ALA A 90 -9.41 -17.79 -2.77
N PHE A 91 -9.48 -16.57 -2.25
CA PHE A 91 -8.33 -15.87 -1.69
C PHE A 91 -7.73 -16.62 -0.49
N LEU A 92 -8.54 -16.96 0.51
CA LEU A 92 -8.06 -17.57 1.75
C LEU A 92 -7.42 -18.96 1.54
N HIS A 93 -7.94 -19.74 0.59
CA HIS A 93 -7.32 -21.02 0.21
C HIS A 93 -6.05 -20.84 -0.61
N THR A 94 -6.04 -19.89 -1.55
CA THR A 94 -4.96 -19.77 -2.53
C THR A 94 -3.81 -18.89 -2.06
N ALA A 95 -4.03 -17.96 -1.12
CA ALA A 95 -2.97 -17.05 -0.68
C ALA A 95 -1.78 -17.78 -0.02
N PRO A 96 -1.96 -18.79 0.86
CA PRO A 96 -0.86 -19.63 1.34
C PRO A 96 -0.13 -20.36 0.21
N GLU A 97 -0.87 -20.96 -0.73
CA GLU A 97 -0.28 -21.65 -1.89
C GLU A 97 0.56 -20.71 -2.75
N MET A 98 0.10 -19.46 -2.94
CA MET A 98 0.84 -18.44 -3.69
C MET A 98 2.16 -18.09 -3.01
N VAL A 99 2.17 -17.96 -1.68
CA VAL A 99 3.41 -17.71 -0.91
C VAL A 99 4.37 -18.87 -1.07
N ASP A 100 3.90 -20.10 -0.86
CA ASP A 100 4.70 -21.32 -1.00
C ASP A 100 5.29 -21.44 -2.40
N PHE A 101 4.45 -21.27 -3.42
CA PHE A 101 4.87 -21.34 -4.82
C PHE A 101 5.95 -20.31 -5.15
N LEU A 102 5.80 -19.06 -4.71
CA LEU A 102 6.77 -18.00 -4.99
C LEU A 102 8.09 -18.22 -4.26
N GLU A 103 8.06 -18.69 -3.01
CA GLU A 103 9.26 -18.98 -2.23
C GLU A 103 10.01 -20.20 -2.75
N ASP A 104 9.29 -21.22 -3.22
CA ASP A 104 9.90 -22.45 -3.72
C ASP A 104 10.45 -22.30 -5.15
N ASN A 105 9.84 -21.44 -5.98
CA ASN A 105 10.17 -21.34 -7.40
C ASN A 105 10.85 -20.03 -7.82
N ALA A 106 11.03 -19.06 -6.92
CA ALA A 106 11.54 -17.73 -7.25
C ALA A 106 12.46 -17.16 -6.17
N ALA A 107 13.00 -15.97 -6.38
CA ALA A 107 13.80 -15.26 -5.39
C ALA A 107 12.96 -14.53 -4.33
N VAL A 108 11.63 -14.66 -4.37
CA VAL A 108 10.74 -14.07 -3.37
C VAL A 108 10.95 -14.76 -2.02
N ARG A 109 11.06 -13.96 -0.96
CA ARG A 109 11.21 -14.46 0.41
C ARG A 109 10.47 -13.54 1.35
N PHE A 110 9.69 -14.13 2.23
CA PHE A 110 8.93 -13.44 3.27
C PHE A 110 9.43 -13.84 4.66
N ARG A 111 9.02 -13.05 5.64
CA ARG A 111 9.05 -13.40 7.06
C ARG A 111 7.80 -12.82 7.72
N ALA A 112 7.23 -13.51 8.71
CA ALA A 112 6.14 -12.95 9.49
C ALA A 112 6.63 -11.79 10.36
N TYR A 113 5.78 -10.78 10.54
CA TYR A 113 5.97 -9.83 11.63
C TYR A 113 5.87 -10.57 12.98
N PRO A 114 6.81 -10.40 13.90
CA PRO A 114 6.76 -11.06 15.20
C PRO A 114 5.50 -10.74 15.99
N TYR A 115 5.02 -9.51 15.86
CA TYR A 115 3.78 -9.02 16.46
C TYR A 115 3.22 -7.92 15.57
N HIS A 116 2.07 -8.16 14.99
CA HIS A 116 1.30 -7.18 14.22
C HIS A 116 -0.17 -7.60 14.22
N PRO A 117 -0.99 -7.07 15.14
CA PRO A 117 -2.41 -7.37 15.21
C PRO A 117 -3.14 -6.95 13.93
N ASP A 118 -4.21 -7.67 13.60
CA ASP A 118 -5.19 -7.20 12.65
C ASP A 118 -5.76 -5.85 13.11
N TYR A 119 -6.19 -5.00 12.18
CA TYR A 119 -6.58 -3.61 12.51
C TYR A 119 -7.83 -3.52 13.35
N LEU A 120 -8.74 -4.47 13.21
CA LEU A 120 -9.96 -4.59 13.98
C LEU A 120 -9.78 -5.70 15.02
N ALA A 121 -8.80 -5.52 15.91
CA ALA A 121 -8.29 -6.54 16.83
C ALA A 121 -9.31 -7.06 17.84
N VAL A 122 -10.45 -6.38 18.00
CA VAL A 122 -11.56 -6.77 18.87
C VAL A 122 -12.56 -7.72 18.22
N LEU A 123 -12.50 -7.88 16.88
CA LEU A 123 -13.43 -8.77 16.18
C LEU A 123 -13.02 -10.23 16.35
N GLU A 124 -14.04 -11.09 16.37
CA GLU A 124 -13.82 -12.54 16.37
C GLU A 124 -13.00 -12.97 15.15
N GLY A 125 -12.12 -13.92 15.35
CA GLY A 125 -11.21 -14.38 14.30
C GLY A 125 -10.01 -13.48 14.03
N ALA A 126 -9.88 -12.31 14.68
CA ALA A 126 -8.67 -11.49 14.61
C ALA A 126 -7.45 -12.22 15.19
N THR A 127 -6.26 -11.90 14.68
CA THR A 127 -4.99 -12.43 15.18
C THR A 127 -4.05 -11.32 15.62
N LEU A 128 -3.15 -11.65 16.54
CA LEU A 128 -2.11 -10.73 17.00
C LEU A 128 -0.82 -10.83 16.16
N ARG A 129 -0.68 -11.90 15.38
CA ARG A 129 0.49 -12.19 14.54
C ARG A 129 0.20 -13.28 13.51
N GLY A 130 1.13 -13.50 12.59
CA GLY A 130 1.11 -14.65 11.66
C GLY A 130 0.51 -14.32 10.29
N ARG A 131 -0.45 -13.39 10.19
CA ARG A 131 -1.09 -13.04 8.89
C ARG A 131 -0.29 -12.04 8.08
N VAL A 132 0.49 -11.19 8.75
CA VAL A 132 1.22 -10.11 8.10
C VAL A 132 2.62 -10.57 7.78
N LEU A 133 2.92 -10.68 6.50
CA LEU A 133 4.24 -11.01 5.98
C LEU A 133 4.94 -9.75 5.48
N GLU A 134 6.24 -9.64 5.72
CA GLU A 134 7.09 -8.61 5.13
C GLU A 134 8.16 -9.25 4.23
N PRO A 135 8.52 -8.63 3.09
CA PRO A 135 9.59 -9.14 2.25
C PRO A 135 10.93 -8.99 2.97
N VAL A 136 11.72 -10.05 2.94
CA VAL A 136 13.11 -10.03 3.43
C VAL A 136 13.92 -9.01 2.62
N PRO A 137 14.83 -8.21 3.24
CA PRO A 137 15.67 -7.27 2.51
C PRO A 137 16.34 -7.89 1.28
N PHE A 138 16.43 -7.12 0.20
CA PHE A 138 16.96 -7.58 -1.09
C PHE A 138 18.18 -6.73 -1.52
N ASP A 139 19.20 -7.37 -2.05
CA ASP A 139 20.33 -6.69 -2.64
C ASP A 139 20.11 -6.47 -4.14
N ALA A 140 19.73 -5.25 -4.51
CA ALA A 140 19.46 -4.91 -5.90
C ALA A 140 20.72 -4.82 -6.77
N ALA A 141 21.93 -4.91 -6.20
CA ALA A 141 23.16 -4.96 -6.99
C ALA A 141 23.19 -6.18 -7.94
N VAL A 142 22.47 -7.26 -7.60
CA VAL A 142 22.32 -8.46 -8.46
C VAL A 142 21.55 -8.18 -9.75
N LEU A 143 20.78 -7.09 -9.82
CA LEU A 143 20.09 -6.65 -11.04
C LEU A 143 21.04 -6.01 -12.06
N GLY A 144 22.25 -5.66 -11.66
CA GLY A 144 23.19 -4.96 -12.51
C GLY A 144 22.62 -3.67 -13.11
N PRO A 145 22.77 -3.46 -14.44
CA PRO A 145 22.22 -2.27 -15.11
C PRO A 145 20.69 -2.15 -14.99
N ARG A 146 19.98 -3.26 -14.77
CA ARG A 146 18.51 -3.29 -14.64
C ARG A 146 18.02 -2.71 -13.30
N PHE A 147 18.89 -2.44 -12.34
CA PHE A 147 18.50 -1.76 -11.09
C PHE A 147 17.91 -0.37 -11.35
N ARG A 148 18.31 0.31 -12.40
CA ARG A 148 17.75 1.60 -12.83
C ARG A 148 16.28 1.54 -13.25
N ASP A 149 15.79 0.37 -13.67
CA ASP A 149 14.42 0.15 -14.12
C ASP A 149 13.45 0.07 -12.92
N LEU A 150 13.98 -0.08 -11.70
CA LEU A 150 13.19 -0.24 -10.49
C LEU A 150 12.75 1.12 -9.93
N ARG A 151 11.45 1.34 -9.80
CA ARG A 151 10.89 2.56 -9.21
C ARG A 151 11.42 2.79 -7.79
N PRO A 152 11.96 3.99 -7.50
CA PRO A 152 12.38 4.31 -6.13
C PRO A 152 11.17 4.45 -5.19
N PRO A 153 11.35 4.28 -3.88
CA PRO A 153 10.35 4.64 -2.89
C PRO A 153 10.14 6.16 -2.86
N LEU A 154 9.15 6.61 -2.08
CA LEU A 154 8.97 8.05 -1.84
C LEU A 154 10.24 8.62 -1.18
N PRO A 155 10.74 9.78 -1.61
CA PRO A 155 11.96 10.38 -1.06
C PRO A 155 11.91 10.59 0.46
N GLU A 156 10.73 10.87 0.99
CA GLU A 156 10.45 11.12 2.41
C GLU A 156 10.71 9.88 3.29
N PHE A 157 10.64 8.67 2.72
CA PHE A 157 10.94 7.41 3.40
C PHE A 157 12.40 6.96 3.26
N MET A 158 13.24 7.74 2.58
CA MET A 158 14.68 7.46 2.47
C MET A 158 15.51 8.34 3.41
N LEU A 159 16.59 7.79 3.94
CA LEU A 159 17.62 8.54 4.67
C LEU A 159 18.74 8.97 3.70
N PHE A 160 19.38 10.10 3.97
CA PHE A 160 20.54 10.62 3.22
C PHE A 160 20.36 10.62 1.70
N GLY A 161 19.11 10.85 1.23
CA GLY A 161 18.79 10.95 -0.20
C GLY A 161 18.82 9.64 -0.98
N GLY A 162 18.78 8.46 -0.30
CA GLY A 162 18.74 7.20 -1.05
C GLY A 162 18.90 5.91 -0.23
N MET A 163 19.11 6.00 1.07
CA MET A 163 19.22 4.84 1.95
C MET A 163 17.85 4.41 2.46
N MET A 164 17.43 3.21 2.15
CA MET A 164 16.22 2.61 2.72
C MET A 164 16.52 1.96 4.07
N VAL A 165 15.58 2.05 4.99
CA VAL A 165 15.65 1.44 6.32
C VAL A 165 14.33 0.75 6.65
N ASP A 166 14.42 -0.39 7.32
CA ASP A 166 13.27 -1.08 7.91
C ASP A 166 13.12 -0.75 9.41
N ARG A 167 12.07 -1.31 10.04
CA ARG A 167 11.83 -1.11 11.48
C ARG A 167 12.99 -1.54 12.37
N THR A 168 13.70 -2.60 11.99
CA THR A 168 14.88 -3.12 12.73
C THR A 168 16.04 -2.12 12.63
N ASP A 169 16.29 -1.60 11.43
CA ASP A 169 17.31 -0.57 11.20
C ASP A 169 17.00 0.70 11.98
N ILE A 170 15.71 1.15 11.98
CA ILE A 170 15.29 2.32 12.76
C ILE A 170 15.57 2.10 14.26
N GLY A 171 15.24 0.93 14.79
CA GLY A 171 15.53 0.58 16.18
C GLY A 171 17.03 0.67 16.52
N HIS A 172 17.89 0.15 15.63
CA HIS A 172 19.35 0.24 15.81
C HIS A 172 19.87 1.67 15.63
N LEU A 173 19.40 2.43 14.66
CA LEU A 173 19.81 3.83 14.46
C LEU A 173 19.43 4.69 15.67
N MET A 174 18.24 4.51 16.24
CA MET A 174 17.82 5.21 17.46
C MET A 174 18.62 4.78 18.69
N GLY A 175 19.02 3.52 18.77
CA GLY A 175 19.80 2.96 19.87
C GLY A 175 21.32 3.07 19.71
N ALA A 176 21.83 3.65 18.63
CA ALA A 176 23.27 3.63 18.28
C ALA A 176 24.18 4.27 19.33
N THR A 177 23.68 5.28 20.07
CA THR A 177 24.43 5.93 21.15
C THR A 177 24.34 5.20 22.51
N ARG A 178 23.50 4.16 22.61
CA ARG A 178 23.22 3.49 23.89
C ARG A 178 23.71 2.04 23.94
N LYS A 179 23.83 1.38 22.77
CA LYS A 179 24.18 -0.05 22.68
C LYS A 179 25.25 -0.27 21.61
N ILE A 180 26.34 -0.97 21.95
CA ILE A 180 27.44 -1.29 21.02
C ILE A 180 26.94 -2.08 19.81
N SER A 181 26.01 -3.03 19.99
CA SER A 181 25.42 -3.79 18.89
C SER A 181 24.68 -2.87 17.89
N SER A 182 23.93 -1.89 18.39
CA SER A 182 23.23 -0.90 17.58
C SER A 182 24.20 0.02 16.84
N PHE A 183 25.27 0.45 17.50
CA PHE A 183 26.34 1.24 16.88
C PHE A 183 27.01 0.49 15.72
N ARG A 184 27.40 -0.79 15.96
CA ARG A 184 27.99 -1.64 14.90
C ARG A 184 27.05 -1.84 13.72
N HIS A 185 25.74 -2.03 13.98
CA HIS A 185 24.73 -2.15 12.92
C HIS A 185 24.62 -0.86 12.12
N ALA A 186 24.55 0.30 12.79
CA ALA A 186 24.47 1.61 12.14
C ALA A 186 25.70 1.88 11.25
N ILE A 187 26.93 1.61 11.74
CA ILE A 187 28.15 1.76 10.94
C ILE A 187 28.13 0.84 9.73
N ARG A 188 27.76 -0.45 9.89
CA ARG A 188 27.67 -1.39 8.77
C ARG A 188 26.68 -0.91 7.71
N LEU A 189 25.51 -0.41 8.14
CA LEU A 189 24.47 0.11 7.25
C LEU A 189 24.95 1.33 6.47
N LEU A 190 25.61 2.27 7.15
CA LEU A 190 26.16 3.49 6.53
C LEU A 190 27.34 3.18 5.59
N ALA A 191 28.27 2.29 5.99
CA ALA A 191 29.39 1.89 5.14
C ALA A 191 28.90 1.20 3.86
N ARG A 192 27.91 0.28 3.99
CA ARG A 192 27.26 -0.34 2.83
C ARG A 192 26.62 0.71 1.93
N TYR A 193 25.86 1.64 2.49
CA TYR A 193 25.25 2.73 1.71
C TYR A 193 26.32 3.56 0.99
N GLY A 194 27.42 3.91 1.66
CA GLY A 194 28.55 4.62 1.05
C GLY A 194 29.13 3.88 -0.16
N THR A 195 29.38 2.56 -0.02
CA THR A 195 29.87 1.72 -1.14
C THR A 195 28.85 1.59 -2.28
N ASP A 196 27.56 1.45 -1.96
CA ASP A 196 26.50 1.42 -2.95
C ASP A 196 26.47 2.70 -3.80
N ARG A 197 26.67 3.87 -3.14
CA ARG A 197 26.64 5.20 -3.79
C ARG A 197 27.79 5.44 -4.79
N LEU A 198 28.87 4.67 -4.70
CA LEU A 198 29.96 4.71 -5.68
C LEU A 198 29.53 4.10 -7.04
N ARG A 199 28.54 3.22 -7.06
CA ARG A 199 28.11 2.47 -8.25
C ARG A 199 26.68 2.77 -8.68
N HIS A 200 25.83 3.25 -7.76
CA HIS A 200 24.41 3.42 -7.97
C HIS A 200 23.95 4.82 -7.52
N ARG A 201 22.88 5.32 -8.12
CA ARG A 201 22.26 6.60 -7.75
C ARG A 201 21.63 6.57 -6.35
N ARG A 202 21.31 5.39 -5.80
CA ARG A 202 20.74 5.15 -4.46
C ARG A 202 21.32 3.88 -3.85
N GLY A 203 21.04 3.64 -2.56
CA GLY A 203 21.43 2.38 -1.90
C GLY A 203 20.84 1.17 -2.59
N ALA A 204 21.63 0.11 -2.74
CA ALA A 204 21.21 -1.14 -3.37
C ALA A 204 20.52 -2.10 -2.38
N ARG A 205 20.66 -1.87 -1.06
CA ARG A 205 19.89 -2.61 -0.07
C ARG A 205 18.45 -2.10 -0.07
N LEU A 206 17.53 -2.92 -0.59
CA LEU A 206 16.10 -2.62 -0.64
C LEU A 206 15.37 -3.28 0.51
N VAL A 207 14.34 -2.60 1.03
CA VAL A 207 13.41 -3.11 2.05
C VAL A 207 11.98 -2.75 1.65
N MET A 208 10.99 -3.24 2.41
CA MET A 208 9.58 -2.93 2.19
C MET A 208 9.14 -3.29 0.75
N GLY A 209 8.20 -2.53 0.17
CA GLY A 209 7.68 -2.78 -1.18
C GLY A 209 8.74 -2.79 -2.27
N ASN A 210 9.82 -2.02 -2.11
CA ASN A 210 10.96 -2.03 -3.03
C ASN A 210 11.69 -3.39 -3.05
N ALA A 211 11.82 -4.06 -1.88
CA ALA A 211 12.39 -5.40 -1.81
C ALA A 211 11.49 -6.44 -2.48
N LEU A 212 10.17 -6.36 -2.26
CA LEU A 212 9.20 -7.25 -2.93
C LEU A 212 9.28 -7.13 -4.44
N VAL A 213 9.19 -5.91 -4.95
CA VAL A 213 9.26 -5.60 -6.39
C VAL A 213 10.61 -6.02 -6.97
N GLY A 214 11.72 -5.73 -6.26
CA GLY A 214 13.06 -6.13 -6.69
C GLY A 214 13.22 -7.64 -6.83
N ARG A 215 12.67 -8.42 -5.89
CA ARG A 215 12.69 -9.88 -5.92
C ARG A 215 11.84 -10.46 -7.05
N LEU A 216 10.62 -9.93 -7.24
CA LEU A 216 9.76 -10.33 -8.36
C LEU A 216 10.42 -10.02 -9.70
N TYR A 217 10.94 -8.81 -9.87
CA TYR A 217 11.61 -8.40 -11.10
C TYR A 217 12.87 -9.23 -11.38
N HIS A 218 13.69 -9.48 -10.36
CA HIS A 218 14.86 -10.36 -10.49
C HIS A 218 14.45 -11.76 -10.95
N SER A 219 13.40 -12.34 -10.39
CA SER A 219 12.90 -13.66 -10.75
C SER A 219 12.39 -13.74 -12.20
N LEU A 220 11.73 -12.68 -12.70
CA LEU A 220 11.32 -12.58 -14.10
C LEU A 220 12.54 -12.53 -15.04
N LEU A 221 13.56 -11.74 -14.68
CA LEU A 221 14.81 -11.67 -15.46
C LEU A 221 15.56 -13.00 -15.50
N GLN A 222 15.64 -13.72 -14.37
CA GLN A 222 16.26 -15.05 -14.31
C GLN A 222 15.55 -16.08 -15.20
N ARG A 223 14.26 -15.91 -15.45
CA ARG A 223 13.45 -16.76 -16.33
C ARG A 223 13.34 -16.23 -17.77
N ASN A 224 14.12 -15.20 -18.10
CA ASN A 224 14.11 -14.55 -19.41
C ASN A 224 12.72 -14.07 -19.85
N VAL A 225 11.83 -13.71 -18.90
CA VAL A 225 10.53 -13.12 -19.23
C VAL A 225 10.75 -11.73 -19.80
N PRO A 226 10.31 -11.45 -21.04
CA PRO A 226 10.41 -10.12 -21.62
C PRO A 226 9.55 -9.13 -20.82
N VAL A 227 10.18 -8.00 -20.42
CA VAL A 227 9.50 -6.87 -19.77
C VAL A 227 9.70 -5.64 -20.65
N LEU A 228 8.62 -5.18 -21.28
CA LEU A 228 8.62 -4.01 -22.15
C LEU A 228 8.19 -2.77 -21.37
N LEU A 229 9.15 -1.90 -21.09
CA LEU A 229 8.90 -0.58 -20.48
C LEU A 229 8.53 0.45 -21.55
N SER A 230 7.94 1.57 -21.14
CA SER A 230 7.51 2.67 -22.02
C SER A 230 6.64 2.17 -23.19
N THR A 231 5.79 1.19 -22.90
CA THR A 231 4.93 0.54 -23.89
C THR A 231 3.48 0.58 -23.39
N GLN A 232 2.60 1.20 -24.14
CA GLN A 232 1.19 1.35 -23.83
C GLN A 232 0.34 0.39 -24.64
N VAL A 233 -0.64 -0.24 -24.01
CA VAL A 233 -1.72 -0.96 -24.71
C VAL A 233 -2.82 0.03 -25.04
N THR A 234 -3.23 0.07 -26.30
CA THR A 234 -4.23 1.02 -26.79
C THR A 234 -5.61 0.39 -27.01
N SER A 235 -5.64 -0.91 -27.31
CA SER A 235 -6.90 -1.67 -27.44
C SER A 235 -6.67 -3.16 -27.20
N ILE A 236 -7.76 -3.85 -26.84
CA ILE A 236 -7.84 -5.32 -26.75
C ILE A 236 -8.49 -5.84 -28.02
N THR A 237 -8.02 -6.96 -28.55
CA THR A 237 -8.56 -7.64 -29.72
C THR A 237 -9.49 -8.77 -29.28
N LEU A 238 -10.66 -8.84 -29.90
CA LEU A 238 -11.66 -9.90 -29.71
C LEU A 238 -11.77 -10.75 -30.96
N ASP A 239 -11.99 -12.05 -30.78
CA ASP A 239 -12.38 -13.00 -31.81
C ASP A 239 -13.45 -13.93 -31.23
N ASP A 240 -14.63 -13.98 -31.86
CA ASP A 240 -15.81 -14.71 -31.38
C ASP A 240 -16.15 -14.47 -29.88
N GLY A 241 -16.09 -13.21 -29.44
CA GLY A 241 -16.39 -12.83 -28.05
C GLY A 241 -15.28 -13.15 -27.05
N ARG A 242 -14.17 -13.76 -27.47
CA ARG A 242 -13.01 -14.08 -26.66
C ARG A 242 -11.90 -13.04 -26.86
N VAL A 243 -11.21 -12.68 -25.80
CA VAL A 243 -9.99 -11.86 -25.86
C VAL A 243 -8.83 -12.71 -26.40
N THR A 244 -8.26 -12.28 -27.54
CA THR A 244 -7.21 -13.02 -28.26
C THR A 244 -5.92 -12.24 -28.42
N GLY A 245 -5.90 -10.94 -28.07
CA GLY A 245 -4.69 -10.12 -28.21
C GLY A 245 -4.88 -8.66 -27.86
N ALA A 246 -3.89 -7.86 -28.17
CA ALA A 246 -3.90 -6.43 -27.93
C ALA A 246 -3.07 -5.67 -28.96
N ILE A 247 -3.43 -4.41 -29.19
CA ILE A 247 -2.63 -3.44 -29.94
C ILE A 247 -1.79 -2.64 -28.94
N VAL A 248 -0.49 -2.61 -29.17
CA VAL A 248 0.48 -1.91 -28.32
C VAL A 248 1.18 -0.80 -29.08
N LYS A 249 1.51 0.28 -28.37
CA LYS A 249 2.24 1.43 -28.89
C LYS A 249 3.53 1.63 -28.11
N ARG A 250 4.66 1.69 -28.82
CA ARG A 250 5.97 1.97 -28.24
C ARG A 250 6.68 3.07 -29.05
N GLY A 251 6.72 4.28 -28.50
CA GLY A 251 7.13 5.46 -29.26
C GLY A 251 6.18 5.72 -30.44
N ALA A 252 6.69 5.75 -31.66
CA ALA A 252 5.89 5.90 -32.88
C ALA A 252 5.38 4.55 -33.46
N ALA A 253 5.93 3.43 -33.02
CA ALA A 253 5.57 2.10 -33.54
C ALA A 253 4.31 1.55 -32.87
N THR A 254 3.43 0.98 -33.70
CA THR A 254 2.25 0.23 -33.26
C THR A 254 2.40 -1.21 -33.73
N SER A 255 2.10 -2.16 -32.86
CA SER A 255 2.18 -3.60 -33.15
C SER A 255 1.00 -4.32 -32.54
N GLU A 256 0.55 -5.37 -33.19
CA GLU A 256 -0.43 -6.30 -32.64
C GLU A 256 0.29 -7.48 -31.99
N ILE A 257 -0.22 -7.93 -30.84
CA ILE A 257 0.29 -9.10 -30.11
C ILE A 257 -0.87 -10.05 -29.89
N ARG A 258 -0.75 -11.27 -30.39
CA ARG A 258 -1.68 -12.35 -30.09
C ARG A 258 -1.38 -12.95 -28.72
N ALA A 259 -2.40 -13.13 -27.88
CA ALA A 259 -2.32 -13.73 -26.54
C ALA A 259 -3.24 -14.96 -26.45
N ARG A 260 -2.69 -16.15 -26.62
CA ARG A 260 -3.45 -17.41 -26.77
C ARG A 260 -4.29 -17.79 -25.56
N ALA A 261 -3.79 -17.53 -24.35
CA ALA A 261 -4.50 -17.76 -23.08
C ALA A 261 -5.19 -16.49 -22.54
N GLY A 262 -4.98 -15.35 -23.20
CA GLY A 262 -5.62 -14.07 -22.86
C GLY A 262 -4.70 -13.03 -22.21
N ILE A 263 -5.32 -12.07 -21.54
CA ILE A 263 -4.69 -10.86 -20.99
C ILE A 263 -5.01 -10.73 -19.50
N VAL A 264 -4.01 -10.36 -18.70
CA VAL A 264 -4.18 -9.98 -17.29
C VAL A 264 -4.02 -8.47 -17.14
N LEU A 265 -5.06 -7.79 -16.69
CA LEU A 265 -5.06 -6.37 -16.35
C LEU A 265 -4.54 -6.19 -14.91
N ALA A 266 -3.46 -5.44 -14.74
CA ALA A 266 -2.81 -5.15 -13.47
C ALA A 266 -2.22 -3.73 -13.45
N THR A 267 -2.95 -2.76 -14.08
CA THR A 267 -2.47 -1.40 -14.39
C THR A 267 -2.53 -0.44 -13.20
N GLY A 268 -3.17 -0.86 -12.09
CA GLY A 268 -3.10 -0.17 -10.80
C GLY A 268 -4.29 0.70 -10.44
N GLY A 269 -5.43 0.59 -11.17
CA GLY A 269 -6.68 1.27 -10.84
C GLY A 269 -6.73 2.74 -11.26
N PHE A 270 -7.66 3.51 -10.64
CA PHE A 270 -8.06 4.84 -11.11
C PHE A 270 -7.60 6.02 -10.24
N SER A 271 -6.80 5.80 -9.20
CA SER A 271 -6.46 6.83 -8.19
C SER A 271 -5.89 8.14 -8.76
N ARG A 272 -5.46 8.17 -10.03
CA ARG A 272 -4.95 9.36 -10.73
C ARG A 272 -5.76 9.75 -11.96
N HIS A 273 -6.92 9.11 -12.21
CA HIS A 273 -7.79 9.46 -13.31
C HIS A 273 -8.77 10.58 -12.89
N PRO A 274 -8.72 11.78 -13.48
CA PRO A 274 -9.47 12.94 -12.97
C PRO A 274 -10.99 12.73 -12.91
N ASP A 275 -11.56 12.13 -13.97
CA ASP A 275 -13.01 11.95 -14.07
C ASP A 275 -13.53 10.87 -13.12
N LEU A 276 -12.82 9.73 -13.02
CA LEU A 276 -13.19 8.67 -12.09
C LEU A 276 -13.01 9.12 -10.64
N ARG A 277 -12.00 9.91 -10.32
CA ARG A 277 -11.88 10.52 -8.99
C ARG A 277 -13.10 11.38 -8.66
N ARG A 278 -13.51 12.29 -9.56
CA ARG A 278 -14.68 13.15 -9.36
C ARG A 278 -15.98 12.37 -9.22
N ARG A 279 -16.11 11.25 -9.94
CA ARG A 279 -17.31 10.40 -9.90
C ARG A 279 -17.38 9.52 -8.67
N LEU A 280 -16.26 8.92 -8.28
CA LEU A 280 -16.22 7.80 -7.35
C LEU A 280 -15.73 8.17 -5.95
N LEU A 281 -15.04 9.30 -5.79
CA LEU A 281 -14.44 9.70 -4.52
C LEU A 281 -15.16 10.93 -3.92
N PRO A 282 -15.09 11.12 -2.59
CA PRO A 282 -15.71 12.28 -1.96
C PRO A 282 -15.18 13.61 -2.52
N ALA A 283 -16.07 14.59 -2.71
CA ALA A 283 -15.72 15.91 -3.27
C ALA A 283 -14.71 16.70 -2.43
N SER A 284 -14.60 16.39 -1.12
CA SER A 284 -13.61 16.97 -0.21
C SER A 284 -12.19 16.41 -0.39
N LEU A 285 -12.03 15.36 -1.21
CA LEU A 285 -10.74 14.77 -1.51
C LEU A 285 -10.06 15.58 -2.62
N ASP A 286 -8.96 16.23 -2.27
CA ASP A 286 -8.08 16.85 -3.26
C ASP A 286 -7.18 15.81 -3.98
N GLU A 287 -6.24 16.27 -4.79
CA GLU A 287 -5.30 15.41 -5.52
C GLU A 287 -4.22 14.74 -4.64
N SER A 288 -4.35 14.82 -3.31
CA SER A 288 -3.36 14.32 -2.34
C SER A 288 -3.36 12.81 -2.26
N SER A 289 -2.58 12.16 -3.11
CA SER A 289 -2.42 10.70 -3.12
C SER A 289 -0.95 10.31 -3.24
N PRO A 290 -0.44 9.38 -2.44
CA PRO A 290 0.90 8.79 -2.60
C PRO A 290 0.95 7.72 -3.70
N VAL A 291 -0.18 7.38 -4.31
CA VAL A 291 -0.27 6.46 -5.45
C VAL A 291 0.52 7.01 -6.64
N VAL A 292 1.13 6.13 -7.43
CA VAL A 292 1.89 6.54 -8.62
C VAL A 292 1.03 7.28 -9.63
N GLU A 293 1.62 8.25 -10.29
CA GLU A 293 0.98 9.15 -11.24
C GLU A 293 0.39 8.40 -12.46
N SER A 294 0.90 7.19 -12.71
CA SER A 294 0.48 6.32 -13.81
C SER A 294 -0.77 5.47 -13.54
N ALA A 295 -1.38 5.52 -12.35
CA ALA A 295 -2.61 4.79 -12.04
C ALA A 295 -3.84 5.54 -12.62
N THR A 296 -3.99 5.52 -13.94
CA THR A 296 -4.92 6.34 -14.72
C THR A 296 -6.04 5.54 -15.38
N ALA A 297 -6.45 4.42 -14.75
CA ALA A 297 -7.59 3.58 -15.17
C ALA A 297 -7.44 2.89 -16.52
N ASP A 298 -6.23 2.67 -17.02
CA ASP A 298 -6.02 2.07 -18.34
C ASP A 298 -6.70 0.70 -18.46
N GLY A 299 -6.59 -0.15 -17.42
CA GLY A 299 -7.24 -1.47 -17.38
C GLY A 299 -8.76 -1.38 -17.46
N PHE A 300 -9.37 -0.37 -16.80
CA PHE A 300 -10.82 -0.15 -16.84
C PHE A 300 -11.28 0.21 -18.25
N HIS A 301 -10.64 1.18 -18.88
CA HIS A 301 -11.00 1.62 -20.22
C HIS A 301 -10.79 0.53 -21.28
N LEU A 302 -9.77 -0.33 -21.11
CA LEU A 302 -9.58 -1.47 -21.98
C LEU A 302 -10.68 -2.51 -21.81
N ALA A 303 -11.07 -2.80 -20.57
CA ALA A 303 -12.11 -3.78 -20.27
C ALA A 303 -13.51 -3.29 -20.67
N GLU A 304 -13.86 -2.01 -20.43
CA GLU A 304 -15.14 -1.43 -20.81
C GLU A 304 -15.43 -1.57 -22.31
N ARG A 305 -14.41 -1.41 -23.16
CA ARG A 305 -14.55 -1.56 -24.62
C ARG A 305 -14.90 -2.98 -25.07
N VAL A 306 -14.71 -3.96 -24.23
CA VAL A 306 -15.00 -5.37 -24.50
C VAL A 306 -16.11 -5.91 -23.60
N GLY A 307 -16.89 -5.02 -22.97
CA GLY A 307 -18.07 -5.36 -22.17
C GLY A 307 -17.84 -5.50 -20.67
N GLY A 308 -16.61 -5.34 -20.19
CA GLY A 308 -16.32 -5.33 -18.74
C GLY A 308 -16.92 -4.11 -18.06
N HIS A 309 -17.28 -4.23 -16.79
CA HIS A 309 -17.85 -3.12 -16.03
C HIS A 309 -17.17 -2.93 -14.67
N LEU A 310 -17.29 -1.72 -14.14
CA LEU A 310 -16.77 -1.33 -12.84
C LEU A 310 -17.77 -1.71 -11.75
N ALA A 311 -17.31 -2.43 -10.73
CA ALA A 311 -18.04 -2.64 -9.49
C ALA A 311 -17.67 -1.55 -8.49
N GLU A 312 -18.68 -0.91 -7.93
CA GLU A 312 -18.55 0.20 -7.00
C GLU A 312 -18.98 -0.22 -5.57
N HIS A 313 -18.39 0.45 -4.59
CA HIS A 313 -18.67 0.24 -3.17
C HIS A 313 -19.04 1.57 -2.51
N ASP A 314 -19.53 1.54 -1.28
CA ASP A 314 -19.73 2.77 -0.50
C ASP A 314 -18.42 3.51 -0.25
N SER A 315 -17.32 2.78 -0.15
CA SER A 315 -15.96 3.32 -0.11
C SER A 315 -15.18 2.80 -1.30
N ASN A 316 -15.09 3.61 -2.35
CA ASN A 316 -14.45 3.25 -3.62
C ASN A 316 -12.92 3.34 -3.57
N SER A 317 -12.35 3.72 -2.43
CA SER A 317 -10.91 3.79 -2.23
C SER A 317 -10.54 3.43 -0.80
N PHE A 318 -9.25 3.24 -0.56
CA PHE A 318 -8.67 3.07 0.77
C PHE A 318 -8.05 4.39 1.23
N TRP A 319 -8.25 4.74 2.49
CA TRP A 319 -7.98 6.05 3.05
C TRP A 319 -6.78 6.06 3.98
N ALA A 320 -6.11 7.19 4.05
CA ALA A 320 -5.16 7.51 5.11
C ALA A 320 -5.14 9.02 5.37
N PRO A 321 -4.87 9.47 6.60
CA PRO A 321 -4.51 10.85 6.84
C PRO A 321 -3.17 11.12 6.17
N VAL A 322 -3.08 12.24 5.44
CA VAL A 322 -1.85 12.69 4.77
C VAL A 322 -1.52 14.12 5.14
N SER A 323 -0.23 14.44 5.16
CA SER A 323 0.26 15.82 5.20
C SER A 323 1.00 16.17 3.91
N ARG A 324 1.06 17.46 3.59
CA ARG A 324 1.61 17.98 2.34
C ARG A 324 2.73 18.95 2.60
N ARG A 325 3.80 18.83 1.83
CA ARG A 325 4.93 19.76 1.90
C ARG A 325 5.44 20.06 0.50
N ARG A 326 5.63 21.33 0.18
CA ARG A 326 6.25 21.72 -1.10
C ARG A 326 7.73 21.40 -1.05
N ARG A 327 8.25 20.69 -2.06
CA ARG A 327 9.68 20.43 -2.23
C ARG A 327 10.38 21.61 -2.89
N ALA A 328 11.70 21.63 -2.83
CA ALA A 328 12.52 22.67 -3.44
C ALA A 328 12.36 22.76 -4.98
N ASP A 329 12.00 21.67 -5.63
CA ASP A 329 11.71 21.61 -7.08
C ASP A 329 10.29 22.07 -7.44
N GLY A 330 9.51 22.54 -6.45
CA GLY A 330 8.13 22.97 -6.60
C GLY A 330 7.09 21.85 -6.55
N SER A 331 7.48 20.58 -6.59
CA SER A 331 6.57 19.45 -6.47
C SER A 331 5.99 19.33 -5.06
N MET A 332 4.84 18.67 -4.93
CA MET A 332 4.19 18.40 -3.66
C MET A 332 4.58 17.02 -3.12
N ALA A 333 5.22 17.00 -1.96
CA ALA A 333 5.36 15.78 -1.17
C ALA A 333 4.06 15.47 -0.46
N VAL A 334 3.60 14.22 -0.54
CA VAL A 334 2.45 13.69 0.21
C VAL A 334 2.96 12.61 1.14
N PHE A 335 2.80 12.82 2.45
CA PHE A 335 3.26 11.89 3.48
C PHE A 335 2.07 11.25 4.18
N PRO A 336 1.87 9.92 4.04
CA PRO A 336 0.80 9.22 4.74
C PRO A 336 1.20 8.90 6.19
N HIS A 337 0.33 9.24 7.13
CA HIS A 337 0.50 9.00 8.57
C HIS A 337 0.00 7.60 8.96
N PHE A 338 0.74 6.56 8.61
CA PHE A 338 0.32 5.18 8.89
C PHE A 338 0.53 4.77 10.35
N VAL A 339 1.78 4.77 10.83
CA VAL A 339 2.16 4.10 12.09
C VAL A 339 3.19 4.87 12.94
N LEU A 340 3.86 5.90 12.39
CA LEU A 340 5.07 6.45 13.01
C LEU A 340 4.80 7.52 14.08
N ASP A 341 3.68 8.22 13.99
CA ASP A 341 3.40 9.41 14.78
C ASP A 341 2.05 9.36 15.52
N ARG A 342 0.91 9.38 14.82
CA ARG A 342 -0.42 9.63 15.39
C ARG A 342 -0.82 8.73 16.57
N GLY A 343 -0.37 7.48 16.61
CA GLY A 343 -0.64 6.54 17.71
C GLY A 343 0.30 6.65 18.90
N LYS A 344 1.35 7.50 18.82
CA LYS A 344 2.32 7.69 19.90
C LYS A 344 1.75 8.56 21.02
N PRO A 345 2.22 8.37 22.28
CA PRO A 345 1.75 9.17 23.42
C PRO A 345 2.16 10.65 23.25
N GLY A 346 1.20 11.56 23.45
CA GLY A 346 1.40 13.01 23.30
C GLY A 346 1.04 13.57 21.93
N ALA A 347 0.37 12.78 21.06
CA ALA A 347 -0.27 13.28 19.83
C ALA A 347 -1.79 13.34 20.00
N LEU A 348 -2.39 14.42 19.50
CA LEU A 348 -3.81 14.70 19.55
C LEU A 348 -4.30 15.26 18.22
N ALA A 349 -5.41 14.73 17.69
CA ALA A 349 -6.05 15.21 16.47
C ALA A 349 -7.20 16.16 16.80
N ILE A 350 -7.21 17.35 16.21
CA ILE A 350 -8.27 18.34 16.39
C ILE A 350 -8.92 18.73 15.06
N ASP A 351 -10.21 19.03 15.14
CA ASP A 351 -11.01 19.62 14.08
C ASP A 351 -10.85 21.15 13.99
N PRO A 352 -11.46 21.82 13.00
CA PRO A 352 -11.45 23.28 12.90
C PRO A 352 -12.15 24.01 14.06
N ALA A 353 -12.96 23.33 14.87
CA ALA A 353 -13.55 23.88 16.10
C ALA A 353 -12.65 23.71 17.33
N GLY A 354 -11.43 23.19 17.19
CA GLY A 354 -10.48 22.96 18.28
C GLY A 354 -10.83 21.76 19.15
N ARG A 355 -11.70 20.86 18.69
CA ARG A 355 -12.18 19.68 19.41
C ARG A 355 -11.56 18.41 18.82
N ARG A 356 -11.36 17.43 19.69
CA ARG A 356 -10.95 16.09 19.25
C ARG A 356 -12.09 15.43 18.46
N PHE A 357 -11.76 14.68 17.40
CA PHE A 357 -12.78 14.09 16.51
C PHE A 357 -12.54 12.59 16.23
N VAL A 358 -11.45 12.01 16.68
CA VAL A 358 -11.08 10.62 16.37
C VAL A 358 -10.15 10.02 17.41
N ASN A 359 -10.13 8.69 17.52
CA ASN A 359 -9.06 7.96 18.16
C ASN A 359 -7.81 7.97 17.28
N GLU A 360 -6.75 8.65 17.69
CA GLU A 360 -5.53 8.78 16.87
C GLU A 360 -4.78 7.47 16.69
N ALA A 361 -4.99 6.48 17.55
CA ALA A 361 -4.38 5.17 17.47
C ALA A 361 -5.21 4.14 16.67
N THR A 362 -6.39 4.51 16.14
CA THR A 362 -7.16 3.63 15.26
C THR A 362 -6.42 3.36 13.94
N SER A 363 -6.94 2.46 13.08
CA SER A 363 -6.34 2.24 11.76
C SER A 363 -6.35 3.54 10.94
N TYR A 364 -5.37 3.70 10.06
CA TYR A 364 -5.29 4.89 9.21
C TYR A 364 -6.49 5.02 8.27
N HIS A 365 -7.13 3.90 7.92
CA HIS A 365 -8.34 3.90 7.10
C HIS A 365 -9.53 4.51 7.86
N LEU A 366 -9.79 4.03 9.07
CA LEU A 366 -10.85 4.59 9.93
C LEU A 366 -10.57 6.05 10.31
N PHE A 367 -9.29 6.41 10.51
CA PHE A 367 -8.92 7.80 10.71
C PHE A 367 -9.24 8.66 9.47
N GLY A 368 -8.98 8.15 8.27
CA GLY A 368 -9.34 8.79 7.01
C GLY A 368 -10.86 8.98 6.85
N GLU A 369 -11.66 7.97 7.21
CA GLU A 369 -13.12 8.07 7.24
C GLU A 369 -13.59 9.17 8.22
N ALA A 370 -13.01 9.23 9.42
CA ALA A 370 -13.31 10.29 10.38
C ALA A 370 -12.94 11.69 9.88
N LEU A 371 -11.83 11.83 9.13
CA LEU A 371 -11.47 13.09 8.47
C LEU A 371 -12.53 13.52 7.45
N PHE A 372 -13.02 12.61 6.61
CA PHE A 372 -14.10 12.91 5.67
C PHE A 372 -15.37 13.35 6.38
N ALA A 373 -15.79 12.62 7.41
CA ALA A 373 -16.97 12.97 8.18
C ALA A 373 -16.83 14.36 8.82
N THR A 374 -15.68 14.67 9.40
CA THR A 374 -15.39 15.97 10.00
C THR A 374 -15.38 17.09 8.96
N LEU A 375 -14.66 16.91 7.85
CA LEU A 375 -14.54 17.95 6.82
C LEU A 375 -15.81 18.14 6.00
N SER A 376 -16.75 17.21 6.01
CA SER A 376 -18.09 17.45 5.45
C SER A 376 -18.86 18.53 6.23
N THR A 377 -18.60 18.63 7.55
CA THR A 377 -19.17 19.68 8.43
C THR A 377 -18.36 20.99 8.36
N PHE A 378 -17.06 20.89 8.04
CA PHE A 378 -16.15 22.03 7.93
C PHE A 378 -15.44 22.06 6.56
N PRO A 379 -16.15 22.37 5.45
CA PRO A 379 -15.60 22.24 4.09
C PRO A 379 -14.38 23.12 3.80
N GLN A 380 -14.24 24.25 4.50
CA GLN A 380 -13.09 25.17 4.38
C GLN A 380 -12.05 24.99 5.49
N GLY A 381 -12.26 24.03 6.39
CA GLY A 381 -11.43 23.83 7.56
C GLY A 381 -10.23 22.91 7.28
N THR A 382 -9.27 22.94 8.20
CA THR A 382 -8.15 22.01 8.23
C THR A 382 -8.10 21.34 9.59
N CYS A 383 -8.05 20.01 9.61
CA CYS A 383 -7.77 19.25 10.82
C CYS A 383 -6.26 19.24 11.10
N HIS A 384 -5.88 19.16 12.36
CA HIS A 384 -4.48 19.20 12.75
C HIS A 384 -4.10 18.07 13.70
N LEU A 385 -2.88 17.52 13.53
CA LEU A 385 -2.21 16.78 14.60
C LEU A 385 -1.41 17.79 15.41
N ILE A 386 -1.66 17.81 16.74
CA ILE A 386 -0.92 18.67 17.68
C ILE A 386 -0.09 17.83 18.63
N CYS A 387 1.05 18.35 19.05
CA CYS A 387 1.93 17.74 20.03
C CYS A 387 2.83 18.78 20.71
N ASP A 388 3.66 18.33 21.64
CA ASP A 388 4.63 19.16 22.33
C ASP A 388 6.09 18.86 21.93
N ASP A 389 7.05 19.55 22.56
CA ASP A 389 8.46 19.41 22.30
C ASP A 389 9.01 18.02 22.66
N THR A 390 8.48 17.37 23.69
CA THR A 390 8.86 16.01 24.07
C THR A 390 8.51 15.01 22.98
N PHE A 391 7.35 15.17 22.36
CA PHE A 391 6.89 14.32 21.27
C PHE A 391 7.80 14.45 20.03
N ILE A 392 8.06 15.69 19.59
CA ILE A 392 8.94 15.95 18.43
C ILE A 392 10.34 15.39 18.63
N GLU A 393 10.90 15.56 19.83
CA GLU A 393 12.22 15.03 20.16
C GLU A 393 12.25 13.49 20.06
N LYS A 394 11.22 12.83 20.57
CA LYS A 394 11.21 11.37 20.68
C LYS A 394 10.74 10.67 19.42
N TYR A 395 9.68 11.16 18.77
CA TYR A 395 8.99 10.46 17.69
C TYR A 395 9.05 11.19 16.34
N GLY A 396 9.24 12.51 16.36
CA GLY A 396 9.04 13.34 15.17
C GLY A 396 7.56 13.58 14.89
N LEU A 397 7.24 14.23 13.75
CA LEU A 397 5.86 14.49 13.31
C LEU A 397 5.83 14.58 11.78
N GLY A 398 5.16 13.65 11.13
CA GLY A 398 5.13 13.58 9.67
C GLY A 398 6.53 13.48 9.06
N MET A 399 6.90 14.45 8.21
CA MET A 399 8.24 14.51 7.60
C MET A 399 9.33 15.06 8.54
N VAL A 400 8.96 15.51 9.74
CA VAL A 400 9.94 15.87 10.79
C VAL A 400 10.37 14.62 11.52
N ARG A 401 11.66 14.32 11.47
CA ARG A 401 12.24 13.12 12.10
C ARG A 401 12.53 13.33 13.58
N PRO A 402 12.65 12.23 14.36
CA PRO A 402 13.04 12.30 15.77
C PRO A 402 14.31 13.12 15.99
N ARG A 403 14.52 13.60 17.21
CA ARG A 403 15.61 14.48 17.61
C ARG A 403 15.58 15.84 16.90
N ARG A 404 14.39 16.32 16.57
CA ARG A 404 14.16 17.60 15.85
C ARG A 404 14.92 17.73 14.52
N MET A 405 15.29 16.59 13.92
CA MET A 405 15.98 16.61 12.62
C MET A 405 15.08 17.30 11.59
N ASN A 406 15.63 18.26 10.84
CA ASN A 406 14.92 19.08 9.84
C ASN A 406 13.71 19.89 10.36
N LEU A 407 13.49 20.00 11.67
CA LEU A 407 12.37 20.77 12.26
C LEU A 407 12.43 22.25 11.86
N ARG A 408 13.63 22.87 11.94
CA ARG A 408 13.81 24.29 11.60
C ARG A 408 13.37 24.60 10.16
N ALA A 409 13.71 23.72 9.22
CA ALA A 409 13.29 23.87 7.84
C ALA A 409 11.77 23.67 7.69
N ALA A 410 11.18 22.69 8.41
CA ALA A 410 9.76 22.43 8.40
C ALA A 410 8.91 23.57 9.00
N ILE A 411 9.45 24.31 9.95
CA ILE A 411 8.82 25.53 10.47
C ILE A 411 8.99 26.68 9.45
N GLY A 412 10.18 26.81 8.87
CA GLY A 412 10.49 27.90 7.95
C GLY A 412 9.68 27.88 6.65
N ASP A 413 9.30 26.70 6.16
CA ASP A 413 8.46 26.54 4.96
C ASP A 413 6.96 26.36 5.28
N GLY A 414 6.57 26.48 6.56
CA GLY A 414 5.17 26.42 6.99
C GLY A 414 4.57 25.01 7.07
N TYR A 415 5.37 23.96 6.91
CA TYR A 415 4.89 22.58 7.08
C TYR A 415 4.46 22.27 8.51
N VAL A 416 5.16 22.83 9.50
CA VAL A 416 4.83 22.72 10.92
C VAL A 416 4.61 24.12 11.50
N VAL A 417 3.46 24.33 12.13
CA VAL A 417 3.16 25.53 12.92
C VAL A 417 3.70 25.31 14.34
N THR A 418 4.31 26.32 14.94
CA THR A 418 4.81 26.27 16.32
C THR A 418 4.36 27.46 17.12
N ALA A 419 4.15 27.27 18.44
CA ALA A 419 3.75 28.30 19.38
C ALA A 419 4.28 28.02 20.79
N LYS A 420 4.39 29.06 21.63
CA LYS A 420 4.81 28.91 23.03
C LYS A 420 3.66 28.61 23.98
N THR A 421 2.43 28.96 23.61
CA THR A 421 1.20 28.77 24.40
C THR A 421 0.08 28.19 23.55
N LEU A 422 -0.94 27.61 24.19
CA LEU A 422 -2.13 27.10 23.49
C LEU A 422 -2.90 28.23 22.80
N ASP A 423 -2.99 29.41 23.43
CA ASP A 423 -3.69 30.57 22.84
C ASP A 423 -2.98 31.09 21.58
N ASP A 424 -1.64 31.12 21.58
CA ASP A 424 -0.88 31.49 20.39
C ASP A 424 -1.03 30.40 19.30
N LEU A 425 -1.03 29.12 19.67
CA LEU A 425 -1.28 28.02 18.74
C LEU A 425 -2.68 28.12 18.13
N ALA A 426 -3.71 28.30 18.95
CA ALA A 426 -5.10 28.44 18.52
C ALA A 426 -5.28 29.58 17.51
N ARG A 427 -4.69 30.74 17.81
CA ARG A 427 -4.71 31.90 16.91
C ARG A 427 -4.06 31.62 15.57
N ARG A 428 -2.89 30.93 15.55
CA ARG A 428 -2.17 30.56 14.33
C ARG A 428 -2.91 29.51 13.50
N LEU A 429 -3.66 28.62 14.14
CA LEU A 429 -4.47 27.60 13.50
C LEU A 429 -5.87 28.07 13.13
N HIS A 430 -6.27 29.28 13.53
CA HIS A 430 -7.61 29.84 13.37
C HIS A 430 -8.69 28.96 14.02
N VAL A 431 -8.41 28.40 15.22
CA VAL A 431 -9.37 27.63 16.03
C VAL A 431 -9.71 28.37 17.32
N PRO A 432 -10.88 28.14 17.93
CA PRO A 432 -11.27 28.75 19.20
C PRO A 432 -10.32 28.36 20.34
N ALA A 433 -9.71 29.36 21.00
CA ALA A 433 -8.71 29.14 22.04
C ALA A 433 -9.23 28.37 23.25
N ASP A 434 -10.44 28.72 23.74
CA ASP A 434 -11.07 28.03 24.86
C ASP A 434 -11.37 26.55 24.54
N ALA A 435 -11.81 26.27 23.32
CA ALA A 435 -12.08 24.91 22.87
C ALA A 435 -10.79 24.07 22.82
N LEU A 436 -9.72 24.62 22.25
CA LEU A 436 -8.42 23.96 22.19
C LEU A 436 -7.86 23.70 23.59
N SER A 437 -7.88 24.73 24.47
CA SER A 437 -7.39 24.61 25.84
C SER A 437 -8.19 23.57 26.64
N GLY A 438 -9.51 23.57 26.52
CA GLY A 438 -10.37 22.56 27.13
C GLY A 438 -10.12 21.15 26.62
N THR A 439 -9.86 21.01 25.31
CA THR A 439 -9.53 19.72 24.67
C THR A 439 -8.20 19.17 25.18
N VAL A 440 -7.15 19.99 25.20
CA VAL A 440 -5.83 19.58 25.73
C VAL A 440 -5.91 19.26 27.23
N ALA A 441 -6.65 20.05 28.02
CA ALA A 441 -6.82 19.79 29.45
C ALA A 441 -7.51 18.44 29.73
N ARG A 442 -8.54 18.08 28.95
CA ARG A 442 -9.19 16.75 29.06
C ARG A 442 -8.22 15.64 28.65
N HIS A 443 -7.51 15.79 27.54
CA HIS A 443 -6.51 14.82 27.09
C HIS A 443 -5.40 14.60 28.12
N ASN A 444 -4.93 15.65 28.79
CA ASN A 444 -3.91 15.53 29.82
C ASN A 444 -4.42 14.77 31.06
N ARG A 445 -5.69 14.92 31.44
CA ARG A 445 -6.30 14.08 32.48
C ARG A 445 -6.35 12.60 32.08
N PHE A 446 -6.65 12.30 30.79
CA PHE A 446 -6.58 10.92 30.31
C PHE A 446 -5.15 10.36 30.34
N ALA A 447 -4.14 11.22 30.12
CA ALA A 447 -2.75 10.82 30.26
C ALA A 447 -2.35 10.44 31.69
N GLU A 448 -2.92 11.13 32.70
CA GLU A 448 -2.70 10.81 34.11
C GLU A 448 -3.37 9.48 34.51
N THR A 449 -4.60 9.26 34.07
CA THR A 449 -5.36 8.03 34.41
C THR A 449 -5.03 6.83 33.55
N GLY A 450 -4.48 7.07 32.35
CA GLY A 450 -4.25 6.06 31.33
C GLY A 450 -5.51 5.61 30.59
N LYS A 451 -6.67 6.26 30.82
CA LYS A 451 -7.95 5.92 30.22
C LYS A 451 -8.50 7.08 29.39
N ASP A 452 -8.77 6.84 28.13
CA ASP A 452 -9.41 7.79 27.22
C ASP A 452 -10.92 7.58 27.22
N GLU A 453 -11.65 8.42 27.94
CA GLU A 453 -13.11 8.32 28.08
C GLU A 453 -13.88 8.84 26.85
N GLU A 454 -13.19 9.52 25.90
CA GLU A 454 -13.85 10.06 24.70
C GLU A 454 -13.83 9.07 23.53
N PHE A 455 -12.70 8.42 23.28
CA PHE A 455 -12.50 7.59 22.09
C PHE A 455 -11.85 6.23 22.37
N GLY A 456 -11.54 5.89 23.62
CA GLY A 456 -10.95 4.60 23.98
C GLY A 456 -9.55 4.38 23.41
N LYS A 457 -8.72 5.44 23.32
CA LYS A 457 -7.36 5.33 22.75
C LYS A 457 -6.47 4.42 23.59
N GLY A 458 -5.88 3.41 22.91
CA GLY A 458 -5.00 2.44 23.54
C GLY A 458 -5.73 1.30 24.28
N GLU A 459 -7.00 1.05 24.00
CA GLU A 459 -7.76 -0.05 24.61
C GLU A 459 -7.57 -1.38 23.92
N ASP A 460 -7.37 -1.42 22.60
CA ASP A 460 -7.17 -2.66 21.87
C ASP A 460 -5.69 -2.97 21.55
N ALA A 461 -5.45 -4.21 21.12
CA ALA A 461 -4.11 -4.72 20.84
C ALA A 461 -3.43 -4.00 19.67
N TYR A 462 -4.19 -3.63 18.62
CA TYR A 462 -3.63 -2.91 17.48
C TYR A 462 -3.21 -1.49 17.86
N GLN A 463 -4.06 -0.78 18.59
CA GLN A 463 -3.76 0.58 19.06
C GLN A 463 -2.50 0.58 19.93
N ARG A 464 -2.41 -0.35 20.90
CA ARG A 464 -1.26 -0.49 21.80
C ARG A 464 0.03 -0.84 21.02
N HIS A 465 -0.08 -1.57 19.93
CA HIS A 465 1.04 -1.84 19.03
C HIS A 465 1.60 -0.56 18.37
N LEU A 466 0.73 0.40 18.05
CA LEU A 466 1.16 1.71 17.51
C LEU A 466 1.78 2.60 18.59
N GLY A 467 1.49 2.38 19.85
CA GLY A 467 1.97 3.14 20.99
C GLY A 467 3.48 3.01 21.23
N ASP A 468 3.90 3.45 22.40
CA ASP A 468 5.27 3.27 22.91
C ASP A 468 5.23 2.35 24.13
N PRO A 469 5.71 1.11 24.05
CA PRO A 469 5.67 0.16 25.15
C PRO A 469 6.48 0.59 26.39
N ALA A 470 7.38 1.59 26.24
CA ALA A 470 8.13 2.16 27.35
C ALA A 470 7.39 3.31 28.04
N HIS A 471 6.21 3.70 27.56
CA HIS A 471 5.38 4.76 28.13
C HIS A 471 4.20 4.16 28.91
N GLY A 472 3.96 4.65 30.12
CA GLY A 472 2.84 4.24 30.96
C GLY A 472 2.09 5.45 31.53
N PRO A 473 0.87 5.23 32.03
CA PRO A 473 0.14 3.96 32.19
C PRO A 473 -0.47 3.40 30.91
N ASN A 474 -0.69 4.22 29.86
CA ASN A 474 -1.18 3.79 28.55
C ASN A 474 -0.14 4.11 27.47
N PRO A 475 0.29 3.13 26.63
CA PRO A 475 1.34 3.35 25.63
C PRO A 475 0.96 4.34 24.52
N CYS A 476 -0.33 4.70 24.40
CA CYS A 476 -0.83 5.58 23.35
C CYS A 476 -1.17 6.99 23.83
N ILE A 477 -1.25 7.22 25.16
CA ILE A 477 -1.73 8.48 25.74
C ILE A 477 -0.60 9.09 26.57
N GLY A 478 -0.20 10.31 26.23
CA GLY A 478 0.79 11.09 26.96
C GLY A 478 0.41 12.56 26.98
N PRO A 479 0.87 13.34 27.97
CA PRO A 479 0.47 14.74 28.12
C PRO A 479 1.06 15.62 27.00
N ILE A 480 0.35 16.69 26.69
CA ILE A 480 0.82 17.81 25.84
C ILE A 480 1.02 18.99 26.80
N ALA A 481 2.26 19.18 27.27
CA ALA A 481 2.54 20.12 28.36
C ALA A 481 3.83 20.91 28.21
N LYS A 482 4.80 20.44 27.40
CA LYS A 482 6.14 21.03 27.32
C LYS A 482 6.30 21.90 26.06
N PRO A 483 6.26 23.24 26.18
CA PRO A 483 6.51 24.13 25.05
C PRO A 483 7.92 23.98 24.47
N PRO A 484 8.11 24.31 23.16
CA PRO A 484 7.09 24.79 22.24
C PRO A 484 6.09 23.70 21.83
N LEU A 485 4.87 24.13 21.50
CA LEU A 485 3.82 23.31 20.93
C LEU A 485 3.92 23.33 19.43
N TYR A 486 3.48 22.25 18.79
CA TYR A 486 3.53 22.07 17.35
C TYR A 486 2.21 21.57 16.80
N ALA A 487 1.90 22.00 15.59
CA ALA A 487 0.75 21.51 14.84
C ALA A 487 1.12 21.23 13.40
N LEU A 488 0.50 20.19 12.86
CA LEU A 488 0.66 19.76 11.47
C LEU A 488 -0.72 19.60 10.82
N GLY A 489 -0.97 20.28 9.72
CA GLY A 489 -2.20 20.11 8.95
C GLY A 489 -2.30 18.72 8.34
N ILE A 490 -3.43 18.06 8.54
CA ILE A 490 -3.74 16.73 7.99
C ILE A 490 -4.97 16.79 7.10
N HIS A 491 -4.90 16.03 6.03
CA HIS A 491 -5.92 15.97 4.98
C HIS A 491 -6.28 14.51 4.72
N PRO A 492 -7.50 14.23 4.23
CA PRO A 492 -7.81 12.92 3.73
C PRO A 492 -7.00 12.64 2.45
N GLY A 493 -6.47 11.43 2.31
CA GLY A 493 -5.75 10.98 1.11
C GLY A 493 -6.16 9.57 0.74
N ASP A 494 -6.22 9.25 -0.55
CA ASP A 494 -6.40 7.88 -1.02
C ASP A 494 -5.04 7.18 -1.17
N ILE A 495 -5.01 5.89 -0.83
CA ILE A 495 -3.80 5.06 -0.92
C ILE A 495 -3.94 3.92 -1.92
N GLY A 496 -5.07 3.86 -2.63
CA GLY A 496 -5.37 2.89 -3.68
C GLY A 496 -6.85 2.67 -3.87
N ALA A 497 -7.25 2.32 -5.08
CA ALA A 497 -8.64 2.03 -5.42
C ALA A 497 -9.15 0.77 -4.73
N SER A 498 -10.40 0.79 -4.28
CA SER A 498 -11.18 -0.35 -3.82
C SER A 498 -12.21 -0.79 -4.85
N ALA A 499 -12.89 0.18 -5.50
CA ALA A 499 -13.66 -0.09 -6.70
C ALA A 499 -12.74 -0.56 -7.83
N GLY A 500 -13.23 -1.46 -8.66
CA GLY A 500 -12.47 -2.07 -9.74
C GLY A 500 -13.37 -2.87 -10.67
N LEU A 501 -12.79 -3.56 -11.64
CA LEU A 501 -13.53 -4.43 -12.54
C LEU A 501 -14.20 -5.57 -11.77
N ALA A 502 -15.47 -5.81 -12.03
CA ALA A 502 -16.18 -6.96 -11.50
C ALA A 502 -15.52 -8.25 -11.98
N CYS A 503 -15.13 -9.11 -11.04
CA CYS A 503 -14.43 -10.35 -11.34
C CYS A 503 -15.04 -11.53 -10.61
N ASP A 504 -14.80 -12.73 -11.13
CA ASP A 504 -15.13 -13.98 -10.45
C ASP A 504 -13.98 -14.50 -9.58
N ALA A 505 -14.20 -15.63 -8.90
CA ALA A 505 -13.20 -16.29 -8.06
C ALA A 505 -11.99 -16.84 -8.83
N SER A 506 -12.05 -16.89 -10.16
CA SER A 506 -10.94 -17.25 -11.06
C SER A 506 -10.20 -16.03 -11.62
N ALA A 507 -10.50 -14.82 -11.09
CA ALA A 507 -9.98 -13.53 -11.55
C ALA A 507 -10.40 -13.15 -12.99
N ARG A 508 -11.44 -13.78 -13.57
CA ARG A 508 -11.96 -13.41 -14.87
C ARG A 508 -12.85 -12.18 -14.74
N VAL A 509 -12.65 -11.22 -15.63
CA VAL A 509 -13.52 -10.03 -15.72
C VAL A 509 -14.91 -10.45 -16.17
N ARG A 510 -15.94 -9.88 -15.54
CA ARG A 510 -17.35 -10.11 -15.87
C ARG A 510 -17.91 -8.99 -16.73
N ASP A 511 -18.82 -9.36 -17.63
CA ASP A 511 -19.64 -8.38 -18.36
C ASP A 511 -20.80 -7.86 -17.50
N THR A 512 -21.60 -6.95 -18.07
CA THR A 512 -22.77 -6.35 -17.40
C THR A 512 -23.88 -7.35 -17.07
N ASN A 513 -23.87 -8.53 -17.66
CA ASN A 513 -24.81 -9.63 -17.36
C ASN A 513 -24.26 -10.58 -16.28
N GLY A 514 -23.04 -10.33 -15.80
CA GLY A 514 -22.36 -11.18 -14.82
C GLY A 514 -21.62 -12.38 -15.41
N ALA A 515 -21.63 -12.56 -16.75
CA ALA A 515 -20.91 -13.62 -17.43
C ALA A 515 -19.41 -13.29 -17.54
N PRO A 516 -18.50 -14.27 -17.43
CA PRO A 516 -17.08 -14.02 -17.59
C PRO A 516 -16.73 -13.74 -19.06
N ILE A 517 -15.87 -12.72 -19.29
CA ILE A 517 -15.28 -12.42 -20.59
C ILE A 517 -14.09 -13.38 -20.80
N ASP A 518 -14.21 -14.28 -21.74
CA ASP A 518 -13.18 -15.29 -21.99
C ASP A 518 -11.86 -14.65 -22.43
N GLY A 519 -10.78 -15.11 -21.79
CA GLY A 519 -9.43 -14.60 -22.04
C GLY A 519 -9.12 -13.26 -21.37
N LEU A 520 -10.03 -12.67 -20.55
CA LEU A 520 -9.77 -11.44 -19.83
C LEU A 520 -9.76 -11.65 -18.33
N TYR A 521 -8.63 -11.29 -17.70
CA TYR A 521 -8.41 -11.38 -16.26
C TYR A 521 -8.04 -10.03 -15.68
N ALA A 522 -8.29 -9.83 -14.37
CA ALA A 522 -7.79 -8.67 -13.66
C ALA A 522 -7.24 -9.05 -12.28
N CYS A 523 -6.27 -8.28 -11.78
CA CYS A 523 -5.77 -8.38 -10.41
C CYS A 523 -5.24 -7.03 -9.90
N GLY A 524 -4.97 -6.96 -8.61
CA GLY A 524 -4.60 -5.70 -7.97
C GLY A 524 -5.75 -4.70 -7.98
N ASN A 525 -5.43 -3.40 -8.11
CA ASN A 525 -6.45 -2.35 -8.07
C ASN A 525 -7.25 -2.21 -9.37
N ASP A 526 -6.97 -3.00 -10.41
CA ASP A 526 -7.86 -3.11 -11.57
C ASP A 526 -9.04 -4.04 -11.28
N MET A 527 -8.90 -4.99 -10.37
CA MET A 527 -9.97 -5.83 -9.86
C MET A 527 -10.62 -5.15 -8.65
N GLU A 528 -11.95 -5.24 -8.54
CA GLU A 528 -12.65 -4.80 -7.34
C GLU A 528 -12.13 -5.54 -6.10
N SER A 529 -11.92 -4.79 -5.00
CA SER A 529 -11.36 -5.38 -3.79
C SER A 529 -12.34 -6.32 -3.11
N ILE A 530 -11.86 -7.52 -2.73
CA ILE A 530 -12.62 -8.44 -1.88
C ILE A 530 -12.92 -7.86 -0.48
N MET A 531 -12.26 -6.77 -0.12
CA MET A 531 -12.50 -6.05 1.13
C MET A 531 -13.64 -5.03 1.04
N ALA A 532 -14.25 -4.86 -0.14
CA ALA A 532 -15.40 -4.00 -0.41
C ALA A 532 -15.30 -2.61 0.25
N GLY A 533 -14.14 -1.96 0.15
CA GLY A 533 -13.87 -0.65 0.73
C GLY A 533 -13.47 -0.66 2.21
N ARG A 534 -13.39 -1.80 2.88
CA ARG A 534 -12.89 -1.93 4.25
C ARG A 534 -11.39 -2.22 4.29
N TYR A 535 -10.75 -1.91 5.41
CA TYR A 535 -9.31 -2.14 5.56
C TYR A 535 -8.97 -2.91 6.85
N PRO A 536 -9.23 -4.24 6.89
CA PRO A 536 -9.14 -5.03 8.12
C PRO A 536 -7.71 -5.32 8.58
N GLY A 537 -6.69 -5.17 7.73
CA GLY A 537 -5.32 -5.51 8.13
C GLY A 537 -4.24 -4.98 7.21
N PRO A 538 -2.99 -4.95 7.67
CA PRO A 538 -1.86 -4.46 6.86
C PRO A 538 -1.54 -5.44 5.73
N GLY A 539 -1.52 -4.92 4.50
CA GLY A 539 -1.22 -5.74 3.32
C GLY A 539 -2.43 -6.37 2.65
N ILE A 540 -3.66 -6.00 3.03
CA ILE A 540 -4.91 -6.46 2.40
C ILE A 540 -5.09 -5.98 0.95
N THR A 541 -4.20 -5.16 0.46
CA THR A 541 -4.14 -4.78 -0.96
C THR A 541 -3.15 -5.65 -1.72
N LEU A 542 -1.93 -5.83 -1.19
CA LEU A 542 -0.89 -6.65 -1.85
C LEU A 542 -1.18 -8.15 -1.76
N GLY A 543 -1.74 -8.63 -0.65
CA GLY A 543 -2.15 -10.04 -0.51
C GLY A 543 -3.11 -10.48 -1.61
N PRO A 544 -4.29 -9.88 -1.73
CA PRO A 544 -5.22 -10.18 -2.82
C PRO A 544 -4.64 -9.90 -4.20
N ALA A 545 -3.90 -8.79 -4.40
CA ALA A 545 -3.31 -8.47 -5.71
C ALA A 545 -2.40 -9.58 -6.24
N MET A 546 -1.53 -10.11 -5.39
CA MET A 546 -0.61 -11.20 -5.74
C MET A 546 -1.35 -12.52 -5.89
N THR A 547 -2.30 -12.81 -4.99
CA THR A 547 -3.08 -14.05 -5.02
C THR A 547 -3.96 -14.15 -6.27
N PHE A 548 -4.70 -13.09 -6.62
CA PHE A 548 -5.51 -13.10 -7.84
C PHE A 548 -4.66 -13.05 -9.11
N GLY A 549 -3.46 -12.44 -9.08
CA GLY A 549 -2.48 -12.60 -10.16
C GLY A 549 -2.02 -14.05 -10.34
N PHE A 550 -1.79 -14.77 -9.24
CA PHE A 550 -1.48 -16.20 -9.25
C PHE A 550 -2.65 -17.04 -9.75
N ILE A 551 -3.88 -16.76 -9.29
CA ILE A 551 -5.11 -17.44 -9.74
C ILE A 551 -5.31 -17.25 -11.26
N ALA A 552 -5.21 -16.01 -11.75
CA ALA A 552 -5.37 -15.68 -13.17
C ALA A 552 -4.40 -16.49 -14.05
N ALA A 553 -3.11 -16.51 -13.68
CA ALA A 553 -2.09 -17.24 -14.42
C ALA A 553 -2.36 -18.77 -14.43
N ARG A 554 -2.76 -19.35 -13.30
CA ARG A 554 -3.12 -20.78 -13.20
C ARG A 554 -4.36 -21.11 -14.04
N HIS A 555 -5.37 -20.24 -14.02
CA HIS A 555 -6.58 -20.41 -14.81
C HIS A 555 -6.26 -20.35 -16.32
N ALA A 556 -5.52 -19.33 -16.76
CA ALA A 556 -5.08 -19.18 -18.13
C ALA A 556 -4.28 -20.39 -18.63
N HIS A 557 -3.37 -20.93 -17.81
CA HIS A 557 -2.62 -22.14 -18.13
C HIS A 557 -3.52 -23.36 -18.31
N ARG A 558 -4.49 -23.57 -17.41
CA ARG A 558 -5.45 -24.70 -17.50
C ARG A 558 -6.30 -24.60 -18.76
N THR A 559 -6.83 -23.42 -19.07
CA THR A 559 -7.65 -23.18 -20.27
C THR A 559 -6.88 -23.47 -21.55
N LEU A 560 -5.63 -23.02 -21.65
CA LEU A 560 -4.78 -23.28 -22.82
C LEU A 560 -4.49 -24.79 -23.01
N ARG A 561 -4.35 -25.55 -21.93
CA ARG A 561 -4.11 -27.01 -22.01
C ARG A 561 -5.35 -27.77 -22.46
N ARG A 562 -6.55 -27.40 -22.00
CA ARG A 562 -7.82 -28.03 -22.42
C ARG A 562 -8.06 -27.86 -23.92
N GLY A 563 -7.91 -26.65 -24.45
CA GLY A 563 -8.05 -26.41 -25.88
C GLY A 563 -7.04 -27.17 -26.77
N LYS A 564 -5.85 -27.52 -26.25
CA LYS A 564 -4.92 -28.41 -26.97
C LYS A 564 -5.32 -29.89 -26.92
N GLY A 565 -5.95 -30.33 -25.84
CA GLY A 565 -6.43 -31.73 -25.71
C GLY A 565 -7.60 -32.05 -26.65
N GLU A 566 -8.52 -31.09 -26.82
CA GLU A 566 -9.68 -31.23 -27.73
C GLU A 566 -9.27 -31.17 -29.21
N ALA A 567 -8.27 -30.35 -29.57
CA ALA A 567 -7.75 -30.29 -30.94
C ALA A 567 -6.89 -31.49 -31.35
N GLY A 568 -6.34 -32.25 -30.38
CA GLY A 568 -5.54 -33.47 -30.64
C GLY A 568 -6.32 -34.77 -30.64
N GLY A 569 -7.62 -34.73 -30.26
CA GLY A 569 -8.49 -35.92 -30.24
C GLY A 569 -9.39 -36.10 -31.47
N SER A 570 -9.31 -35.21 -32.46
CA SER A 570 -10.10 -35.24 -33.70
C SER A 570 -9.28 -35.57 -34.96
N SER A 571 -8.12 -36.22 -34.80
CA SER A 571 -7.30 -36.69 -35.93
C SER A 571 -7.31 -38.23 -36.03
#